data_b5bdff3c0f9ee1ba894b962c8bd960e6
#
_entry.id   b5bdff3c0f9ee1ba894b962c8bd960e6
#
_cell.length_a   1.000
_cell.length_b   1.000
_cell.length_c   1.000
_cell.angle_alpha   90.00
_cell.angle_beta   90.00
_cell.angle_gamma   90.00
#
_symmetry.space_group_name_H-M   'P 1'
#
loop_
_entity.id
_entity.type
_entity.pdbx_description
1 polymer ?
#
loop_
_entity_poly.entity_id
_entity_poly.type
_entity_poly.pdbx_seq_one_letter_code
_entity_poly.pdbx_strand_id
1 'polypeptide(L)'
;MSELRKIEGALISVFDKDNLEPIVRELNRLGVTIYSTGGTQAFIEELGISVVPVEDLTSYPSILGGRVKTLHPKVFGGILGRRELQSDIAQLEQYEIPALDLVIVDLYPFEKTVASGASHADIIEKIDIGGISLIRAAAKNHKDVVIVPSKEQYPTLLSLLKDKQGNTDLEDRKALAKAAFNVSSHYDTAIFNYFNNDEEPVLKQSIQSSKVLRYGENPHQKGIFYGKLEDMFEQVQGKELSYNNLLDVDAAVSLIAEFKDTTFAILKHNNACGVATRPTVLEAWKVALAGDPVSAFGGVLITNAKIDAVSAEEISKLFFEVVIAPAYEPAALEILKAKKNRIILIQKPVTLSKKTVRTALNGVLEQDKDSVMETASDLTPVTDRKPTEQEIADLLFAAKICKHTKSNTIVFAKDNTLISSGTGQTSRVDALRQAVVKANEFGFSLQGASMASDAFFPFPDCVELAKNAGITAVIQPGGSIKDQESIDYCNKNGVAMVMTGIRHFKH
;
A
#
# COMPACT_ATOMS: atom_id res chain seq x y z
N MET A 1 -28.65 23.71 24.28
CA MET A 1 -29.21 23.70 22.93
C MET A 1 -28.03 24.02 21.99
N SER A 2 -27.76 23.20 20.99
CA SER A 2 -26.73 23.51 20.02
C SER A 2 -27.17 24.76 19.24
N GLU A 3 -26.34 25.77 19.20
CA GLU A 3 -26.62 27.03 18.52
C GLU A 3 -26.70 26.78 17.02
N LEU A 4 -27.92 26.80 16.46
CA LEU A 4 -28.16 26.67 15.04
C LEU A 4 -27.62 27.91 14.33
N ARG A 5 -26.94 27.70 13.19
CA ARG A 5 -26.49 28.77 12.31
C ARG A 5 -27.12 28.58 10.94
N LYS A 6 -27.76 29.62 10.44
CA LYS A 6 -28.33 29.66 9.11
C LYS A 6 -27.28 30.12 8.11
N ILE A 7 -27.25 29.48 6.96
CA ILE A 7 -26.41 29.89 5.83
C ILE A 7 -27.15 30.98 5.05
N GLU A 8 -26.61 32.19 5.04
CA GLU A 8 -27.16 33.34 4.30
C GLU A 8 -26.20 33.83 3.20
N GLY A 9 -24.88 33.63 3.40
CA GLY A 9 -23.84 33.94 2.43
C GLY A 9 -22.95 32.74 2.15
N ALA A 10 -22.72 32.42 0.87
CA ALA A 10 -21.87 31.32 0.42
C ALA A 10 -20.78 31.77 -0.55
N LEU A 11 -19.52 31.47 -0.25
CA LEU A 11 -18.41 31.62 -1.19
C LEU A 11 -18.13 30.30 -1.87
N ILE A 12 -18.19 30.25 -3.21
CA ILE A 12 -17.95 29.05 -3.99
C ILE A 12 -16.80 29.31 -4.98
N SER A 13 -15.73 28.56 -4.86
CA SER A 13 -14.56 28.64 -5.75
C SER A 13 -13.96 27.26 -5.93
N VAL A 14 -14.33 26.56 -7.00
CA VAL A 14 -13.93 25.17 -7.25
C VAL A 14 -13.28 25.00 -8.62
N PHE A 15 -12.31 24.11 -8.69
CA PHE A 15 -11.68 23.70 -9.94
C PHE A 15 -12.59 22.69 -10.69
N ASP A 16 -13.11 21.69 -9.98
CA ASP A 16 -14.01 20.65 -10.51
C ASP A 16 -15.47 21.03 -10.24
N LYS A 17 -16.31 21.07 -11.30
CA LYS A 17 -17.74 21.44 -11.22
C LYS A 17 -18.65 20.23 -11.16
N ASP A 18 -18.12 19.00 -11.19
CA ASP A 18 -18.90 17.78 -11.12
C ASP A 18 -19.77 17.75 -9.86
N ASN A 19 -21.07 17.53 -10.02
CA ASN A 19 -22.06 17.48 -8.94
C ASN A 19 -22.24 18.79 -8.14
N LEU A 20 -21.75 19.95 -8.62
CA LEU A 20 -21.94 21.24 -7.97
C LEU A 20 -23.35 21.81 -8.22
N GLU A 21 -23.95 21.60 -9.41
CA GLU A 21 -25.24 22.15 -9.80
C GLU A 21 -26.37 21.91 -8.78
N PRO A 22 -26.60 20.68 -8.23
CA PRO A 22 -27.66 20.46 -7.24
C PRO A 22 -27.50 21.31 -5.97
N ILE A 23 -26.27 21.58 -5.56
CA ILE A 23 -25.96 22.41 -4.39
C ILE A 23 -26.28 23.89 -4.69
N VAL A 24 -25.82 24.40 -5.83
CA VAL A 24 -26.06 25.79 -6.22
C VAL A 24 -27.55 26.08 -6.38
N ARG A 25 -28.31 25.16 -7.00
CA ARG A 25 -29.77 25.29 -7.10
C ARG A 25 -30.47 25.29 -5.76
N GLU A 26 -30.00 24.46 -4.82
CA GLU A 26 -30.58 24.40 -3.47
C GLU A 26 -30.25 25.65 -2.64
N LEU A 27 -29.03 26.19 -2.75
CA LEU A 27 -28.65 27.46 -2.15
C LEU A 27 -29.51 28.61 -2.70
N ASN A 28 -29.72 28.66 -4.01
CA ASN A 28 -30.59 29.65 -4.65
C ASN A 28 -32.05 29.52 -4.16
N ARG A 29 -32.58 28.29 -4.06
CA ARG A 29 -33.92 28.04 -3.51
C ARG A 29 -34.10 28.55 -2.08
N LEU A 30 -33.03 28.43 -1.28
CA LEU A 30 -33.00 28.92 0.11
C LEU A 30 -32.77 30.42 0.25
N GLY A 31 -32.55 31.14 -0.87
CA GLY A 31 -32.29 32.57 -0.87
C GLY A 31 -30.90 32.96 -0.38
N VAL A 32 -29.93 32.04 -0.45
CA VAL A 32 -28.54 32.29 -0.05
C VAL A 32 -27.85 33.17 -1.09
N THR A 33 -27.17 34.24 -0.65
CA THR A 33 -26.33 35.06 -1.53
C THR A 33 -25.07 34.29 -1.88
N ILE A 34 -24.84 34.09 -3.19
CA ILE A 34 -23.68 33.34 -3.68
C ILE A 34 -22.61 34.30 -4.15
N TYR A 35 -21.40 34.15 -3.64
CA TYR A 35 -20.19 34.85 -4.08
C TYR A 35 -19.31 33.86 -4.83
N SER A 36 -18.75 34.28 -5.97
CA SER A 36 -17.89 33.41 -6.75
C SER A 36 -16.92 34.19 -7.61
N THR A 37 -15.98 33.51 -8.26
CA THR A 37 -15.01 34.11 -9.15
C THR A 37 -14.64 33.17 -10.30
N GLY A 38 -14.19 33.74 -11.43
CA GLY A 38 -13.64 33.02 -12.57
C GLY A 38 -14.56 31.95 -13.15
N GLY A 39 -14.03 30.76 -13.43
CA GLY A 39 -14.80 29.69 -14.09
C GLY A 39 -15.95 29.11 -13.25
N THR A 40 -15.92 29.26 -11.91
CA THR A 40 -17.05 28.85 -11.07
C THR A 40 -18.19 29.84 -11.16
N GLN A 41 -17.89 31.14 -11.21
CA GLN A 41 -18.89 32.18 -11.45
C GLN A 41 -19.58 31.96 -12.79
N ALA A 42 -18.83 31.82 -13.88
CA ALA A 42 -19.39 31.57 -15.20
C ALA A 42 -20.33 30.34 -15.21
N PHE A 43 -19.92 29.24 -14.58
CA PHE A 43 -20.75 28.05 -14.45
C PHE A 43 -22.09 28.33 -13.72
N ILE A 44 -22.07 29.13 -12.64
CA ILE A 44 -23.29 29.47 -11.89
C ILE A 44 -24.22 30.37 -12.71
N GLU A 45 -23.64 31.34 -13.44
CA GLU A 45 -24.38 32.23 -14.34
C GLU A 45 -25.06 31.46 -15.50
N GLU A 46 -24.37 30.45 -16.07
CA GLU A 46 -24.93 29.55 -17.10
C GLU A 46 -26.15 28.76 -16.60
N LEU A 47 -26.23 28.48 -15.28
CA LEU A 47 -27.41 27.86 -14.67
C LEU A 47 -28.60 28.83 -14.50
N GLY A 48 -28.43 30.12 -14.85
CA GLY A 48 -29.43 31.16 -14.67
C GLY A 48 -29.58 31.62 -13.22
N ILE A 49 -28.55 31.42 -12.37
CA ILE A 49 -28.55 31.76 -10.95
C ILE A 49 -27.71 33.01 -10.73
N SER A 50 -28.26 33.97 -9.95
CA SER A 50 -27.55 35.20 -9.60
C SER A 50 -26.34 34.90 -8.72
N VAL A 51 -25.22 35.49 -9.04
CA VAL A 51 -23.96 35.37 -8.31
C VAL A 51 -23.29 36.76 -8.19
N VAL A 52 -22.70 37.04 -7.06
CA VAL A 52 -21.92 38.25 -6.80
C VAL A 52 -20.44 37.94 -7.11
N PRO A 53 -19.81 38.63 -8.08
CA PRO A 53 -18.38 38.47 -8.33
C PRO A 53 -17.57 38.86 -7.09
N VAL A 54 -16.53 38.08 -6.78
CA VAL A 54 -15.61 38.42 -5.67
C VAL A 54 -14.91 39.76 -5.93
N GLU A 55 -14.68 40.07 -7.18
CA GLU A 55 -14.12 41.37 -7.63
C GLU A 55 -15.01 42.52 -7.22
N ASP A 56 -16.32 42.40 -7.26
CA ASP A 56 -17.28 43.43 -6.78
C ASP A 56 -17.27 43.53 -5.26
N LEU A 57 -17.23 42.40 -4.54
CA LEU A 57 -17.09 42.38 -3.10
C LEU A 57 -15.81 43.09 -2.61
N THR A 58 -14.70 42.81 -3.27
CA THR A 58 -13.37 43.31 -2.87
C THR A 58 -13.09 44.70 -3.42
N SER A 59 -13.81 45.15 -4.45
CA SER A 59 -13.50 46.32 -5.26
C SER A 59 -12.08 46.27 -5.83
N TYR A 60 -11.57 45.05 -6.09
CA TYR A 60 -10.21 44.84 -6.57
C TYR A 60 -10.20 43.79 -7.71
N PRO A 61 -9.51 44.10 -8.84
CA PRO A 61 -9.51 43.19 -9.97
C PRO A 61 -8.69 41.93 -9.68
N SER A 62 -9.01 40.84 -10.39
CA SER A 62 -8.16 39.65 -10.43
C SER A 62 -6.85 39.96 -11.13
N ILE A 63 -5.72 39.84 -10.42
CA ILE A 63 -4.39 40.21 -10.95
C ILE A 63 -3.46 38.98 -10.97
N LEU A 64 -2.28 39.14 -11.59
CA LEU A 64 -1.24 38.12 -11.69
C LEU A 64 -1.76 36.78 -12.27
N GLY A 65 -2.52 36.86 -13.35
CA GLY A 65 -3.11 35.68 -13.99
C GLY A 65 -4.14 34.94 -13.12
N GLY A 66 -4.73 35.66 -12.15
CA GLY A 66 -5.72 35.08 -11.24
C GLY A 66 -5.15 34.42 -9.97
N ARG A 67 -3.85 34.55 -9.72
CA ARG A 67 -3.22 34.04 -8.48
C ARG A 67 -3.66 34.82 -7.24
N VAL A 68 -4.12 36.08 -7.41
CA VAL A 68 -4.64 36.92 -6.33
C VAL A 68 -6.05 37.36 -6.70
N LYS A 69 -7.04 36.68 -6.13
CA LYS A 69 -8.49 36.95 -6.30
C LYS A 69 -9.18 37.04 -4.95
N THR A 70 -9.08 35.98 -4.18
CA THR A 70 -9.77 35.80 -2.89
C THR A 70 -8.90 36.15 -1.69
N LEU A 71 -7.60 36.38 -1.87
CA LEU A 71 -6.67 36.78 -0.80
C LEU A 71 -6.87 38.26 -0.45
N HIS A 72 -8.01 38.58 0.13
CA HIS A 72 -8.41 39.97 0.43
C HIS A 72 -9.05 40.07 1.82
N PRO A 73 -8.80 41.15 2.59
CA PRO A 73 -9.39 41.35 3.93
C PRO A 73 -10.92 41.22 3.98
N LYS A 74 -11.65 41.68 2.97
CA LYS A 74 -13.11 41.56 2.93
C LYS A 74 -13.55 40.07 2.86
N VAL A 75 -12.86 39.24 2.08
CA VAL A 75 -13.17 37.81 1.99
C VAL A 75 -12.83 37.10 3.31
N PHE A 76 -11.61 37.29 3.81
CA PHE A 76 -11.17 36.64 5.05
C PHE A 76 -11.87 37.20 6.29
N GLY A 77 -12.22 38.46 6.31
CA GLY A 77 -13.05 39.08 7.37
C GLY A 77 -14.44 38.44 7.42
N GLY A 78 -15.08 38.26 6.26
CA GLY A 78 -16.38 37.59 6.14
C GLY A 78 -16.36 36.14 6.66
N ILE A 79 -15.23 35.44 6.49
CA ILE A 79 -15.06 34.07 6.99
C ILE A 79 -14.66 34.03 8.48
N LEU A 80 -13.71 34.88 8.91
CA LEU A 80 -13.08 34.82 10.24
C LEU A 80 -13.77 35.61 11.32
N GLY A 81 -14.69 36.54 10.96
CA GLY A 81 -15.43 37.35 11.94
C GLY A 81 -16.22 36.47 12.90
N ARG A 82 -16.04 36.71 14.21
CA ARG A 82 -16.73 35.97 15.29
C ARG A 82 -18.11 36.57 15.51
N ARG A 83 -19.15 35.80 15.25
CA ARG A 83 -20.54 36.26 15.23
C ARG A 83 -21.09 36.59 16.63
N GLU A 84 -20.41 36.18 17.72
CA GLU A 84 -20.79 36.52 19.11
C GLU A 84 -20.09 37.78 19.66
N LEU A 85 -19.08 38.31 18.97
CA LEU A 85 -18.33 39.46 19.45
C LEU A 85 -18.80 40.76 18.80
N GLN A 86 -19.33 41.67 19.60
CA GLN A 86 -19.80 42.97 19.12
C GLN A 86 -18.71 43.78 18.44
N SER A 87 -17.45 43.68 18.90
CA SER A 87 -16.31 44.35 18.26
C SER A 87 -16.07 43.86 16.83
N ASP A 88 -16.22 42.55 16.57
CA ASP A 88 -16.06 41.97 15.25
C ASP A 88 -17.24 42.36 14.35
N ILE A 89 -18.46 42.31 14.87
CA ILE A 89 -19.66 42.72 14.14
C ILE A 89 -19.55 44.19 13.71
N ALA A 90 -19.18 45.11 14.63
CA ALA A 90 -19.04 46.52 14.34
C ALA A 90 -17.97 46.76 13.24
N GLN A 91 -16.88 45.99 13.22
CA GLN A 91 -15.87 46.09 12.18
C GLN A 91 -16.37 45.56 10.83
N LEU A 92 -17.10 44.43 10.82
CA LEU A 92 -17.72 43.91 9.61
C LEU A 92 -18.66 44.95 8.97
N GLU A 93 -19.49 45.61 9.80
CA GLU A 93 -20.37 46.69 9.36
C GLU A 93 -19.57 47.90 8.87
N GLN A 94 -18.60 48.36 9.66
CA GLN A 94 -17.77 49.54 9.34
C GLN A 94 -17.05 49.43 7.98
N TYR A 95 -16.57 48.21 7.66
CA TYR A 95 -15.81 47.94 6.44
C TYR A 95 -16.65 47.29 5.33
N GLU A 96 -17.98 47.23 5.51
CA GLU A 96 -18.93 46.64 4.55
C GLU A 96 -18.52 45.22 4.15
N ILE A 97 -18.26 44.40 5.13
CA ILE A 97 -17.86 42.99 4.98
C ILE A 97 -19.05 42.08 5.20
N PRO A 98 -19.58 41.40 4.18
CA PRO A 98 -20.68 40.44 4.38
C PRO A 98 -20.21 39.21 5.13
N ALA A 99 -21.10 38.62 5.92
CA ALA A 99 -20.85 37.34 6.54
C ALA A 99 -20.83 36.23 5.48
N LEU A 100 -19.78 35.41 5.48
CA LEU A 100 -19.66 34.23 4.66
C LEU A 100 -19.85 33.00 5.56
N ASP A 101 -21.05 32.41 5.50
CA ASP A 101 -21.44 31.32 6.41
C ASP A 101 -21.13 29.94 5.85
N LEU A 102 -20.91 29.86 4.51
CA LEU A 102 -20.54 28.65 3.79
C LEU A 102 -19.38 28.95 2.85
N VAL A 103 -18.37 28.09 2.87
CA VAL A 103 -17.25 28.13 1.92
C VAL A 103 -17.17 26.77 1.24
N ILE A 104 -17.28 26.75 -0.10
CA ILE A 104 -17.10 25.56 -0.93
C ILE A 104 -15.86 25.77 -1.80
N VAL A 105 -14.84 24.98 -1.54
CA VAL A 105 -13.55 25.11 -2.23
C VAL A 105 -12.96 23.72 -2.46
N ASP A 106 -12.46 23.46 -3.65
CA ASP A 106 -11.57 22.35 -3.90
C ASP A 106 -10.18 22.86 -4.29
N LEU A 107 -9.19 21.97 -4.22
CA LEU A 107 -7.81 22.29 -4.54
C LEU A 107 -7.45 21.84 -5.95
N TYR A 108 -6.46 22.51 -6.55
CA TYR A 108 -5.89 22.03 -7.80
C TYR A 108 -5.35 20.59 -7.66
N PRO A 109 -5.43 19.77 -8.74
CA PRO A 109 -5.10 18.35 -8.70
C PRO A 109 -3.57 18.12 -8.73
N PHE A 110 -2.85 18.57 -7.68
CA PHE A 110 -1.39 18.51 -7.58
C PHE A 110 -0.85 17.10 -7.78
N GLU A 111 -1.34 16.13 -7.01
CA GLU A 111 -0.87 14.73 -7.08
C GLU A 111 -1.11 14.08 -8.44
N LYS A 112 -2.26 14.38 -9.08
CA LYS A 112 -2.56 13.89 -10.44
C LYS A 112 -1.59 14.49 -11.46
N THR A 113 -1.21 15.76 -11.28
CA THR A 113 -0.26 16.44 -12.15
C THR A 113 1.14 15.86 -11.99
N VAL A 114 1.57 15.60 -10.75
CA VAL A 114 2.84 14.90 -10.49
C VAL A 114 2.84 13.50 -11.13
N ALA A 115 1.77 12.73 -10.90
CA ALA A 115 1.65 11.36 -11.43
C ALA A 115 1.60 11.29 -12.96
N SER A 116 1.17 12.37 -13.64
CA SER A 116 1.17 12.43 -15.12
C SER A 116 2.57 12.62 -15.74
N GLY A 117 3.60 12.89 -14.92
CA GLY A 117 4.95 13.19 -15.40
C GLY A 117 5.06 14.58 -16.03
N ALA A 118 4.20 15.53 -15.65
CA ALA A 118 4.23 16.92 -16.12
C ALA A 118 5.56 17.62 -15.77
N SER A 119 5.85 18.74 -16.44
CA SER A 119 7.05 19.52 -16.15
C SER A 119 7.03 20.07 -14.71
N HIS A 120 8.22 20.32 -14.13
CA HIS A 120 8.31 20.95 -12.80
C HIS A 120 7.54 22.27 -12.74
N ALA A 121 7.63 23.09 -13.78
CA ALA A 121 6.91 24.35 -13.84
C ALA A 121 5.38 24.17 -13.79
N ASP A 122 4.84 23.19 -14.54
CA ASP A 122 3.41 22.88 -14.54
C ASP A 122 2.93 22.33 -13.20
N ILE A 123 3.77 21.54 -12.53
CA ILE A 123 3.48 21.00 -11.19
C ILE A 123 3.42 22.15 -10.17
N ILE A 124 4.38 23.08 -10.19
CA ILE A 124 4.40 24.24 -9.29
C ILE A 124 3.17 25.10 -9.47
N GLU A 125 2.68 25.30 -10.70
CA GLU A 125 1.43 26.04 -10.97
C GLU A 125 0.19 25.37 -10.37
N LYS A 126 0.26 24.11 -9.96
CA LYS A 126 -0.82 23.40 -9.26
C LYS A 126 -0.74 23.47 -7.74
N ILE A 127 0.22 24.22 -7.18
CA ILE A 127 0.23 24.52 -5.75
C ILE A 127 -0.80 25.61 -5.47
N ASP A 128 -1.91 25.23 -4.85
CA ASP A 128 -3.01 26.12 -4.52
C ASP A 128 -2.66 27.00 -3.30
N ILE A 129 -2.75 28.31 -3.46
CA ILE A 129 -2.50 29.27 -2.38
C ILE A 129 -3.83 29.83 -1.84
N GLY A 130 -4.73 30.23 -2.75
CA GLY A 130 -6.01 30.85 -2.37
C GLY A 130 -6.98 29.87 -1.75
N GLY A 131 -7.21 28.72 -2.41
CA GLY A 131 -8.13 27.70 -1.96
C GLY A 131 -7.75 27.10 -0.61
N ILE A 132 -6.46 26.72 -0.44
CA ILE A 132 -5.98 26.17 0.83
C ILE A 132 -6.14 27.19 1.99
N SER A 133 -5.91 28.47 1.71
CA SER A 133 -6.08 29.54 2.71
C SER A 133 -7.55 29.68 3.14
N LEU A 134 -8.49 29.64 2.19
CA LEU A 134 -9.93 29.68 2.46
C LEU A 134 -10.39 28.46 3.27
N ILE A 135 -9.94 27.26 2.90
CA ILE A 135 -10.23 26.02 3.61
C ILE A 135 -9.82 26.14 5.09
N ARG A 136 -8.59 26.58 5.34
CA ARG A 136 -8.06 26.72 6.70
C ARG A 136 -8.76 27.82 7.52
N ALA A 137 -9.09 28.95 6.88
CA ALA A 137 -9.78 30.04 7.54
C ALA A 137 -11.19 29.61 7.98
N ALA A 138 -11.97 29.01 7.08
CA ALA A 138 -13.32 28.56 7.39
C ALA A 138 -13.32 27.42 8.42
N ALA A 139 -12.40 26.44 8.31
CA ALA A 139 -12.25 25.38 9.30
C ALA A 139 -11.89 25.92 10.69
N LYS A 140 -11.03 26.94 10.78
CA LYS A 140 -10.70 27.60 12.05
C LYS A 140 -11.93 28.22 12.69
N ASN A 141 -12.79 28.86 11.89
CA ASN A 141 -14.04 29.50 12.38
C ASN A 141 -15.26 28.59 12.29
N HIS A 142 -15.09 27.28 12.43
CA HIS A 142 -16.19 26.30 12.35
C HIS A 142 -17.31 26.54 13.36
N LYS A 143 -17.10 27.36 14.37
CA LYS A 143 -18.18 27.79 15.28
C LYS A 143 -19.30 28.51 14.53
N ASP A 144 -18.94 29.27 13.51
CA ASP A 144 -19.86 30.12 12.77
C ASP A 144 -19.97 29.74 11.27
N VAL A 145 -18.98 29.06 10.68
CA VAL A 145 -18.84 28.84 9.25
C VAL A 145 -18.81 27.36 8.88
N VAL A 146 -19.52 27.02 7.82
CA VAL A 146 -19.49 25.70 7.18
C VAL A 146 -18.37 25.69 6.13
N ILE A 147 -17.52 24.67 6.12
CA ILE A 147 -16.50 24.45 5.08
C ILE A 147 -16.72 23.14 4.36
N VAL A 148 -16.74 23.17 3.05
CA VAL A 148 -16.79 22.01 2.15
C VAL A 148 -15.51 21.99 1.32
N PRO A 149 -14.51 21.19 1.73
CA PRO A 149 -13.15 21.27 1.19
C PRO A 149 -12.92 20.43 -0.05
N SER A 150 -13.89 19.63 -0.44
CA SER A 150 -13.84 18.79 -1.64
C SER A 150 -15.22 18.25 -2.02
N LYS A 151 -15.34 17.72 -3.24
CA LYS A 151 -16.60 17.15 -3.76
C LYS A 151 -17.09 15.92 -3.01
N GLU A 152 -16.23 15.23 -2.28
CA GLU A 152 -16.61 14.08 -1.44
C GLU A 152 -17.61 14.48 -0.33
N GLN A 153 -17.63 15.75 0.08
CA GLN A 153 -18.57 16.27 1.09
C GLN A 153 -19.85 16.83 0.47
N TYR A 154 -19.99 16.90 -0.86
CA TYR A 154 -21.19 17.42 -1.52
C TYR A 154 -22.48 16.69 -1.14
N PRO A 155 -22.53 15.35 -1.03
CA PRO A 155 -23.71 14.64 -0.57
C PRO A 155 -24.13 15.06 0.86
N THR A 156 -23.15 15.21 1.77
CA THR A 156 -23.39 15.65 3.15
C THR A 156 -23.95 17.07 3.16
N LEU A 157 -23.34 18.01 2.43
CA LEU A 157 -23.85 19.38 2.36
C LEU A 157 -25.27 19.41 1.80
N LEU A 158 -25.53 18.70 0.69
CA LEU A 158 -26.85 18.69 0.06
C LEU A 158 -27.95 18.14 1.01
N SER A 159 -27.63 17.10 1.79
CA SER A 159 -28.54 16.60 2.82
C SER A 159 -28.81 17.67 3.88
N LEU A 160 -27.78 18.34 4.41
CA LEU A 160 -27.94 19.42 5.39
C LEU A 160 -28.80 20.56 4.85
N LEU A 161 -28.57 20.99 3.61
CA LEU A 161 -29.35 22.07 2.98
C LEU A 161 -30.82 21.69 2.86
N LYS A 162 -31.13 20.46 2.44
CA LYS A 162 -32.50 19.98 2.26
C LYS A 162 -33.20 19.68 3.58
N ASP A 163 -32.55 18.90 4.46
CA ASP A 163 -33.18 18.35 5.65
C ASP A 163 -33.28 19.40 6.77
N LYS A 164 -32.29 20.29 6.87
CA LYS A 164 -32.24 21.36 7.88
C LYS A 164 -32.55 22.76 7.30
N GLN A 165 -33.00 22.85 6.04
CA GLN A 165 -33.37 24.10 5.37
C GLN A 165 -32.29 25.21 5.51
N GLY A 166 -31.04 24.82 5.26
CA GLY A 166 -29.88 25.72 5.34
C GLY A 166 -29.38 26.03 6.74
N ASN A 167 -29.93 25.42 7.78
CA ASN A 167 -29.40 25.52 9.14
C ASN A 167 -28.36 24.42 9.41
N THR A 168 -27.37 24.72 10.24
CA THR A 168 -26.36 23.75 10.68
C THR A 168 -26.18 23.86 12.20
N ASP A 169 -25.95 22.75 12.84
CA ASP A 169 -25.51 22.73 14.23
C ASP A 169 -23.97 22.67 14.34
N LEU A 170 -23.46 22.78 15.55
CA LEU A 170 -22.01 22.80 15.78
C LEU A 170 -21.34 21.47 15.38
N GLU A 171 -22.01 20.34 15.54
CA GLU A 171 -21.45 19.03 15.21
C GLU A 171 -21.33 18.85 13.68
N ASP A 172 -22.31 19.34 12.89
CA ASP A 172 -22.22 19.38 11.44
C ASP A 172 -20.97 20.16 11.01
N ARG A 173 -20.78 21.36 11.57
CA ARG A 173 -19.65 22.23 11.23
C ARG A 173 -18.29 21.67 11.67
N LYS A 174 -18.22 21.03 12.85
CA LYS A 174 -17.00 20.32 13.31
C LYS A 174 -16.64 19.14 12.41
N ALA A 175 -17.62 18.35 11.98
CA ALA A 175 -17.38 17.22 11.08
C ALA A 175 -16.76 17.67 9.75
N LEU A 176 -17.29 18.78 9.19
CA LEU A 176 -16.76 19.36 7.95
C LEU A 176 -15.40 20.05 8.16
N ALA A 177 -15.18 20.72 9.29
CA ALA A 177 -13.88 21.28 9.64
C ALA A 177 -12.80 20.19 9.81
N LYS A 178 -13.16 19.03 10.38
CA LYS A 178 -12.28 17.87 10.43
C LYS A 178 -11.90 17.40 9.01
N ALA A 179 -12.88 17.33 8.09
CA ALA A 179 -12.62 16.99 6.70
C ALA A 179 -11.69 18.02 6.02
N ALA A 180 -11.87 19.31 6.31
CA ALA A 180 -11.04 20.38 5.79
C ALA A 180 -9.57 20.26 6.23
N PHE A 181 -9.30 19.96 7.50
CA PHE A 181 -7.94 19.74 7.97
C PHE A 181 -7.35 18.42 7.44
N ASN A 182 -8.16 17.40 7.19
CA ASN A 182 -7.70 16.19 6.52
C ASN A 182 -7.23 16.51 5.09
N VAL A 183 -8.02 17.25 4.33
CA VAL A 183 -7.67 17.67 2.95
C VAL A 183 -6.40 18.52 2.96
N SER A 184 -6.31 19.56 3.80
CA SER A 184 -5.17 20.47 3.81
C SER A 184 -3.86 19.79 4.24
N SER A 185 -3.91 18.92 5.24
CA SER A 185 -2.71 18.20 5.70
C SER A 185 -2.22 17.17 4.69
N HIS A 186 -3.14 16.50 3.99
CA HIS A 186 -2.81 15.59 2.91
C HIS A 186 -2.13 16.33 1.74
N TYR A 187 -2.71 17.45 1.35
CA TYR A 187 -2.19 18.30 0.28
C TYR A 187 -0.77 18.80 0.57
N ASP A 188 -0.54 19.36 1.77
CA ASP A 188 0.78 19.81 2.20
C ASP A 188 1.78 18.66 2.31
N THR A 189 1.33 17.46 2.72
CA THR A 189 2.17 16.26 2.75
C THR A 189 2.63 15.86 1.35
N ALA A 190 1.72 15.88 0.36
CA ALA A 190 2.06 15.57 -1.02
C ALA A 190 3.06 16.58 -1.62
N ILE A 191 2.86 17.87 -1.34
CA ILE A 191 3.79 18.94 -1.77
C ILE A 191 5.16 18.76 -1.10
N PHE A 192 5.19 18.55 0.21
CA PHE A 192 6.44 18.32 0.94
C PHE A 192 7.22 17.14 0.35
N ASN A 193 6.56 16.00 0.14
CA ASN A 193 7.21 14.80 -0.39
C ASN A 193 7.74 15.02 -1.82
N TYR A 194 7.06 15.82 -2.64
CA TYR A 194 7.54 16.18 -3.97
C TYR A 194 8.83 17.02 -3.91
N PHE A 195 8.92 17.97 -2.99
CA PHE A 195 10.12 18.82 -2.82
C PHE A 195 11.24 18.09 -2.08
N ASN A 196 10.90 17.26 -1.10
CA ASN A 196 11.89 16.57 -0.27
C ASN A 196 12.69 15.53 -1.07
N ASN A 197 12.04 14.82 -1.99
CA ASN A 197 12.68 13.81 -2.83
C ASN A 197 13.72 12.94 -2.08
N ASP A 198 13.40 12.54 -0.83
CA ASP A 198 14.24 11.78 0.10
C ASP A 198 15.53 12.46 0.59
N GLU A 199 15.68 13.77 0.44
CA GLU A 199 16.86 14.51 0.90
C GLU A 199 16.91 14.68 2.43
N GLU A 200 15.75 14.95 3.06
CA GLU A 200 15.64 15.09 4.51
C GLU A 200 15.00 13.83 5.14
N PRO A 201 15.53 13.30 6.24
CA PRO A 201 14.99 12.12 6.92
C PRO A 201 13.71 12.47 7.73
N VAL A 202 12.67 12.94 7.06
CA VAL A 202 11.38 13.28 7.64
C VAL A 202 10.30 12.36 7.05
N LEU A 203 9.69 11.51 7.88
CA LEU A 203 8.60 10.66 7.46
C LEU A 203 7.27 11.42 7.50
N LYS A 204 6.67 11.64 6.34
CA LYS A 204 5.31 12.14 6.17
C LYS A 204 4.52 11.20 5.27
N GLN A 205 3.49 10.58 5.84
CA GLN A 205 2.57 9.70 5.12
C GLN A 205 1.14 10.13 5.37
N SER A 206 0.36 10.24 4.30
CA SER A 206 -1.07 10.52 4.37
C SER A 206 -1.81 9.60 3.42
N ILE A 207 -2.52 8.61 3.95
CA ILE A 207 -3.28 7.63 3.19
C ILE A 207 -4.76 7.88 3.45
N GLN A 208 -5.49 8.32 2.42
CA GLN A 208 -6.88 8.75 2.53
C GLN A 208 -7.88 7.59 2.54
N SER A 209 -7.50 6.46 1.93
CA SER A 209 -8.36 5.27 1.88
C SER A 209 -8.03 4.32 3.00
N SER A 210 -9.06 3.76 3.63
CA SER A 210 -8.89 2.75 4.67
C SER A 210 -10.05 1.76 4.66
N LYS A 211 -9.76 0.55 5.16
CA LYS A 211 -10.76 -0.49 5.39
C LYS A 211 -10.62 -1.00 6.82
N VAL A 212 -11.70 -0.92 7.59
CA VAL A 212 -11.77 -1.53 8.91
C VAL A 212 -11.87 -3.04 8.71
N LEU A 213 -10.94 -3.77 9.31
CA LEU A 213 -10.90 -5.22 9.28
C LEU A 213 -11.73 -5.80 10.43
N ARG A 214 -12.10 -7.06 10.32
CA ARG A 214 -12.88 -7.74 11.35
C ARG A 214 -12.19 -7.69 12.72
N TYR A 215 -10.88 -7.84 12.77
CA TYR A 215 -9.98 -7.70 13.92
C TYR A 215 -8.52 -7.62 13.42
N GLY A 216 -7.56 -7.39 14.30
CA GLY A 216 -6.12 -7.44 14.00
C GLY A 216 -5.60 -8.87 13.87
N GLU A 217 -4.39 -9.16 14.37
CA GLU A 217 -3.88 -10.54 14.40
C GLU A 217 -4.74 -11.45 15.28
N ASN A 218 -5.29 -10.90 16.35
CA ASN A 218 -6.12 -11.61 17.32
C ASN A 218 -7.50 -10.95 17.47
N PRO A 219 -8.55 -11.72 17.84
CA PRO A 219 -9.93 -11.24 17.90
C PRO A 219 -10.18 -10.04 18.83
N HIS A 220 -9.35 -9.84 19.84
CA HIS A 220 -9.46 -8.72 20.78
C HIS A 220 -8.77 -7.43 20.28
N GLN A 221 -8.04 -7.49 19.17
CA GLN A 221 -7.33 -6.36 18.59
C GLN A 221 -8.13 -5.73 17.47
N LYS A 222 -8.20 -4.40 17.42
CA LYS A 222 -8.75 -3.69 16.26
C LYS A 222 -7.73 -3.68 15.14
N GLY A 223 -8.16 -3.97 13.90
CA GLY A 223 -7.35 -3.93 12.69
C GLY A 223 -7.93 -2.93 11.69
N ILE A 224 -7.06 -2.19 11.02
CA ILE A 224 -7.42 -1.31 9.91
C ILE A 224 -6.32 -1.47 8.85
N PHE A 225 -6.73 -1.63 7.61
CA PHE A 225 -5.84 -1.53 6.46
C PHE A 225 -5.96 -0.13 5.87
N TYR A 226 -4.85 0.55 5.70
CA TYR A 226 -4.78 1.84 5.02
C TYR A 226 -4.23 1.62 3.61
N GLY A 227 -5.02 1.92 2.59
CA GLY A 227 -4.72 1.70 1.19
C GLY A 227 -5.96 1.27 0.40
N LYS A 228 -5.76 0.99 -0.89
CA LYS A 228 -6.79 0.50 -1.81
C LYS A 228 -6.40 -0.87 -2.33
N LEU A 229 -6.98 -1.93 -1.77
CA LEU A 229 -6.73 -3.31 -2.22
C LEU A 229 -7.21 -3.54 -3.66
N GLU A 230 -8.23 -2.81 -4.07
CA GLU A 230 -8.81 -2.86 -5.41
C GLU A 230 -7.84 -2.42 -6.50
N ASP A 231 -6.83 -1.63 -6.19
CA ASP A 231 -5.76 -1.28 -7.13
C ASP A 231 -4.84 -2.47 -7.41
N MET A 232 -4.67 -3.38 -6.43
CA MET A 232 -3.79 -4.55 -6.53
C MET A 232 -4.51 -5.82 -6.97
N PHE A 233 -5.77 -5.97 -6.57
CA PHE A 233 -6.51 -7.20 -6.79
C PHE A 233 -7.93 -6.92 -7.25
N GLU A 234 -8.45 -7.83 -8.10
CA GLU A 234 -9.88 -8.04 -8.25
C GLU A 234 -10.26 -9.25 -7.40
N GLN A 235 -11.07 -9.04 -6.38
CA GLN A 235 -11.62 -10.14 -5.59
C GLN A 235 -12.87 -10.70 -6.26
N VAL A 236 -12.73 -11.88 -6.87
CA VAL A 236 -13.80 -12.53 -7.63
C VAL A 236 -14.83 -13.19 -6.72
N GLN A 237 -14.39 -13.72 -5.57
CA GLN A 237 -15.23 -14.39 -4.58
C GLN A 237 -14.57 -14.42 -3.19
N GLY A 238 -15.38 -14.74 -2.20
CA GLY A 238 -15.00 -15.10 -0.83
C GLY A 238 -15.30 -14.02 0.19
N LYS A 239 -14.96 -14.32 1.44
CA LYS A 239 -15.04 -13.39 2.56
C LYS A 239 -14.01 -12.26 2.39
N GLU A 240 -14.19 -11.18 3.12
CA GLU A 240 -13.18 -10.13 3.19
C GLU A 240 -11.85 -10.66 3.74
N LEU A 241 -10.74 -10.13 3.18
CA LEU A 241 -9.40 -10.43 3.67
C LEU A 241 -9.26 -9.99 5.13
N SER A 242 -8.81 -10.89 5.98
CA SER A 242 -8.46 -10.58 7.37
C SER A 242 -7.07 -9.96 7.46
N TYR A 243 -6.73 -9.43 8.63
CA TYR A 243 -5.38 -8.93 8.92
C TYR A 243 -4.30 -9.99 8.60
N ASN A 244 -4.49 -11.22 9.08
CA ASN A 244 -3.55 -12.31 8.83
C ASN A 244 -3.49 -12.70 7.35
N ASN A 245 -4.65 -12.72 6.64
CA ASN A 245 -4.64 -12.97 5.20
C ASN A 245 -3.82 -11.90 4.45
N LEU A 246 -3.93 -10.62 4.85
CA LEU A 246 -3.16 -9.55 4.21
C LEU A 246 -1.66 -9.71 4.40
N LEU A 247 -1.20 -10.15 5.57
CA LEU A 247 0.22 -10.45 5.82
C LEU A 247 0.71 -11.63 4.97
N ASP A 248 -0.07 -12.71 4.90
CA ASP A 248 0.26 -13.87 4.08
C ASP A 248 0.24 -13.55 2.58
N VAL A 249 -0.73 -12.73 2.12
CA VAL A 249 -0.81 -12.25 0.73
C VAL A 249 0.38 -11.38 0.37
N ASP A 250 0.80 -10.45 1.24
CA ASP A 250 1.99 -9.62 1.02
C ASP A 250 3.26 -10.48 0.88
N ALA A 251 3.42 -11.48 1.74
CA ALA A 251 4.53 -12.43 1.65
C ALA A 251 4.48 -13.26 0.35
N ALA A 252 3.29 -13.70 -0.05
CA ALA A 252 3.09 -14.50 -1.26
C ALA A 252 3.39 -13.69 -2.54
N VAL A 253 2.88 -12.46 -2.63
CA VAL A 253 3.14 -11.56 -3.76
C VAL A 253 4.62 -11.20 -3.86
N SER A 254 5.27 -10.94 -2.72
CA SER A 254 6.68 -10.62 -2.68
C SER A 254 7.55 -11.80 -3.13
N LEU A 255 7.24 -13.02 -2.70
CA LEU A 255 7.98 -14.23 -3.09
C LEU A 255 7.79 -14.56 -4.57
N ILE A 256 6.54 -14.57 -5.06
CA ILE A 256 6.28 -14.99 -6.44
C ILE A 256 6.88 -14.03 -7.48
N ALA A 257 7.06 -12.76 -7.13
CA ALA A 257 7.68 -11.75 -7.99
C ALA A 257 9.15 -12.03 -8.33
N GLU A 258 9.84 -12.90 -7.57
CA GLU A 258 11.23 -13.29 -7.82
C GLU A 258 11.36 -14.30 -8.99
N PHE A 259 10.26 -14.89 -9.44
CA PHE A 259 10.26 -15.95 -10.44
C PHE A 259 9.73 -15.45 -11.79
N LYS A 260 10.47 -15.72 -12.85
CA LYS A 260 10.07 -15.41 -14.23
C LYS A 260 9.33 -16.57 -14.89
N ASP A 261 9.78 -17.79 -14.63
CA ASP A 261 9.18 -19.01 -15.15
C ASP A 261 7.94 -19.40 -14.34
N THR A 262 7.10 -20.27 -14.94
CA THR A 262 5.86 -20.72 -14.29
C THR A 262 6.15 -21.35 -12.94
N THR A 263 5.77 -20.66 -11.88
CA THR A 263 6.04 -21.05 -10.50
C THR A 263 4.74 -21.06 -9.71
N PHE A 264 4.61 -22.05 -8.82
CA PHE A 264 3.53 -22.13 -7.85
C PHE A 264 4.13 -22.11 -6.44
N ALA A 265 3.58 -21.26 -5.56
CA ALA A 265 3.99 -21.18 -4.17
C ALA A 265 2.79 -21.34 -3.24
N ILE A 266 3.05 -22.01 -2.11
CA ILE A 266 2.11 -22.24 -1.02
C ILE A 266 2.73 -21.64 0.24
N LEU A 267 2.02 -20.68 0.85
CA LEU A 267 2.50 -20.01 2.05
C LEU A 267 1.54 -20.18 3.21
N LYS A 268 2.11 -20.19 4.41
CA LYS A 268 1.37 -20.15 5.67
C LYS A 268 2.19 -19.42 6.71
N HIS A 269 1.54 -18.50 7.44
CA HIS A 269 2.21 -17.66 8.44
C HIS A 269 3.46 -16.94 7.88
N ASN A 270 3.29 -16.32 6.73
CA ASN A 270 4.29 -15.53 6.00
C ASN A 270 5.51 -16.32 5.46
N ASN A 271 5.51 -17.63 5.54
CA ASN A 271 6.60 -18.46 5.07
C ASN A 271 6.12 -19.50 4.04
N ALA A 272 6.96 -19.81 3.06
CA ALA A 272 6.67 -20.83 2.08
C ALA A 272 6.80 -22.23 2.69
N CYS A 273 5.78 -23.05 2.49
CA CYS A 273 5.81 -24.48 2.79
C CYS A 273 5.91 -25.35 1.53
N GLY A 274 5.66 -24.77 0.36
CA GLY A 274 5.85 -25.44 -0.93
C GLY A 274 6.12 -24.40 -2.02
N VAL A 275 7.14 -24.62 -2.84
CA VAL A 275 7.44 -23.80 -4.04
C VAL A 275 8.02 -24.72 -5.11
N ALA A 276 7.54 -24.59 -6.33
CA ALA A 276 8.12 -25.30 -7.47
C ALA A 276 7.94 -24.53 -8.77
N THR A 277 8.96 -24.59 -9.61
CA THR A 277 8.94 -24.08 -10.98
C THR A 277 8.86 -25.25 -11.95
N ARG A 278 7.84 -25.27 -12.82
CA ARG A 278 7.60 -26.33 -13.81
C ARG A 278 7.03 -25.71 -15.11
N PRO A 279 7.04 -26.45 -16.23
CA PRO A 279 6.48 -25.97 -17.49
C PRO A 279 4.99 -25.60 -17.42
N THR A 280 4.22 -26.27 -16.55
CA THR A 280 2.78 -26.02 -16.39
C THR A 280 2.41 -25.70 -14.93
N VAL A 281 1.30 -25.00 -14.74
CA VAL A 281 0.76 -24.69 -13.40
C VAL A 281 0.39 -25.98 -12.65
N LEU A 282 -0.18 -26.95 -13.36
CA LEU A 282 -0.55 -28.24 -12.79
C LEU A 282 0.65 -28.99 -12.19
N GLU A 283 1.75 -29.07 -12.96
CA GLU A 283 2.98 -29.72 -12.50
C GLU A 283 3.61 -28.97 -11.34
N ALA A 284 3.70 -27.62 -11.45
CA ALA A 284 4.21 -26.77 -10.38
C ALA A 284 3.40 -26.92 -9.09
N TRP A 285 2.07 -26.93 -9.19
CA TRP A 285 1.17 -27.17 -8.06
C TRP A 285 1.42 -28.52 -7.37
N LYS A 286 1.42 -29.62 -8.15
CA LYS A 286 1.60 -30.98 -7.59
C LYS A 286 2.93 -31.12 -6.86
N VAL A 287 3.99 -30.59 -7.45
CA VAL A 287 5.33 -30.67 -6.85
C VAL A 287 5.45 -29.75 -5.63
N ALA A 288 4.90 -28.53 -5.70
CA ALA A 288 4.90 -27.62 -4.56
C ALA A 288 4.12 -28.20 -3.36
N LEU A 289 2.95 -28.79 -3.62
CA LEU A 289 2.14 -29.42 -2.57
C LEU A 289 2.85 -30.59 -1.91
N ALA A 290 3.60 -31.38 -2.67
CA ALA A 290 4.35 -32.51 -2.14
C ALA A 290 5.41 -32.10 -1.11
N GLY A 291 5.91 -30.87 -1.16
CA GLY A 291 6.93 -30.34 -0.22
C GLY A 291 6.48 -30.38 1.24
N ASP A 292 5.24 -29.97 1.50
CA ASP A 292 4.62 -30.01 2.85
C ASP A 292 3.10 -29.96 2.74
N PRO A 293 2.46 -31.10 2.46
CA PRO A 293 1.01 -31.16 2.30
C PRO A 293 0.23 -30.89 3.59
N VAL A 294 0.87 -31.07 4.75
CA VAL A 294 0.27 -30.81 6.07
C VAL A 294 0.13 -29.29 6.31
N SER A 295 1.22 -28.55 6.13
CA SER A 295 1.20 -27.09 6.31
C SER A 295 0.40 -26.38 5.23
N ALA A 296 0.30 -26.94 4.02
CA ALA A 296 -0.48 -26.39 2.91
C ALA A 296 -1.98 -26.24 3.21
N PHE A 297 -2.51 -27.04 4.11
CA PHE A 297 -3.91 -26.98 4.54
C PHE A 297 -4.25 -25.63 5.17
N GLY A 298 -5.22 -24.91 4.58
CA GLY A 298 -5.62 -23.57 5.02
C GLY A 298 -4.61 -22.47 4.67
N GLY A 299 -3.68 -22.72 3.75
CA GLY A 299 -2.67 -21.75 3.32
C GLY A 299 -3.16 -20.76 2.26
N VAL A 300 -2.25 -19.89 1.85
CA VAL A 300 -2.37 -18.97 0.72
C VAL A 300 -1.61 -19.55 -0.47
N LEU A 301 -2.30 -19.66 -1.58
CA LEU A 301 -1.81 -20.22 -2.83
C LEU A 301 -1.54 -19.10 -3.82
N ILE A 302 -0.41 -19.12 -4.52
CA ILE A 302 -0.09 -18.12 -5.53
C ILE A 302 0.68 -18.71 -6.70
N THR A 303 0.39 -18.24 -7.90
CA THR A 303 1.16 -18.53 -9.11
C THR A 303 1.32 -17.26 -9.95
N ASN A 304 2.42 -17.16 -10.69
CA ASN A 304 2.66 -16.10 -11.67
C ASN A 304 2.10 -16.40 -13.06
N ALA A 305 1.37 -17.51 -13.23
CA ALA A 305 0.77 -17.93 -14.50
C ALA A 305 -0.75 -18.09 -14.41
N LYS A 306 -1.43 -18.09 -15.56
CA LYS A 306 -2.88 -18.29 -15.65
C LYS A 306 -3.27 -19.70 -15.21
N ILE A 307 -4.24 -19.82 -14.31
CA ILE A 307 -4.79 -21.10 -13.86
C ILE A 307 -5.83 -21.61 -14.85
N ASP A 308 -5.60 -22.81 -15.40
CA ASP A 308 -6.51 -23.54 -16.28
C ASP A 308 -7.47 -24.45 -15.48
N ALA A 309 -8.45 -25.06 -16.18
CA ALA A 309 -9.46 -25.90 -15.56
C ALA A 309 -8.85 -27.14 -14.87
N VAL A 310 -7.86 -27.79 -15.50
CA VAL A 310 -7.25 -29.02 -14.99
C VAL A 310 -6.45 -28.71 -13.70
N SER A 311 -5.72 -27.61 -13.69
CA SER A 311 -5.03 -27.14 -12.47
C SER A 311 -6.02 -26.80 -11.37
N ALA A 312 -7.14 -26.13 -11.70
CA ALA A 312 -8.17 -25.78 -10.74
C ALA A 312 -8.83 -26.99 -10.10
N GLU A 313 -9.07 -28.06 -10.85
CA GLU A 313 -9.60 -29.34 -10.32
C GLU A 313 -8.67 -29.92 -9.24
N GLU A 314 -7.36 -29.98 -9.50
CA GLU A 314 -6.39 -30.49 -8.55
C GLU A 314 -6.24 -29.57 -7.33
N ILE A 315 -6.12 -28.25 -7.53
CA ILE A 315 -6.04 -27.25 -6.47
C ILE A 315 -7.29 -27.31 -5.57
N SER A 316 -8.47 -27.55 -6.16
CA SER A 316 -9.73 -27.56 -5.40
C SER A 316 -9.86 -28.71 -4.42
N LYS A 317 -9.04 -29.77 -4.55
CA LYS A 317 -9.02 -30.92 -3.61
C LYS A 317 -8.46 -30.52 -2.24
N LEU A 318 -7.55 -29.52 -2.19
CA LEU A 318 -7.04 -28.98 -0.94
C LEU A 318 -8.00 -27.93 -0.35
N PHE A 319 -8.11 -27.90 0.97
CA PHE A 319 -8.67 -26.72 1.64
C PHE A 319 -7.61 -25.63 1.72
N PHE A 320 -7.92 -24.45 1.17
CA PHE A 320 -7.10 -23.25 1.23
C PHE A 320 -7.97 -22.01 1.52
N GLU A 321 -7.36 -20.96 2.08
CA GLU A 321 -8.08 -19.72 2.36
C GLU A 321 -8.08 -18.77 1.16
N VAL A 322 -6.94 -18.58 0.50
CA VAL A 322 -6.75 -17.61 -0.59
C VAL A 322 -6.04 -18.29 -1.76
N VAL A 323 -6.47 -18.00 -2.98
CA VAL A 323 -5.73 -18.32 -4.20
C VAL A 323 -5.55 -17.05 -5.04
N ILE A 324 -4.33 -16.85 -5.54
CA ILE A 324 -3.91 -15.64 -6.28
C ILE A 324 -3.28 -16.07 -7.59
N ALA A 325 -3.74 -15.48 -8.68
CA ALA A 325 -3.14 -15.65 -10.01
C ALA A 325 -3.34 -14.38 -10.85
N PRO A 326 -2.54 -14.14 -11.90
CA PRO A 326 -2.74 -13.00 -12.79
C PRO A 326 -4.01 -13.16 -13.66
N ALA A 327 -4.47 -14.39 -13.88
CA ALA A 327 -5.69 -14.71 -14.61
C ALA A 327 -6.17 -16.13 -14.32
N TYR A 328 -7.42 -16.40 -14.63
CA TYR A 328 -8.05 -17.73 -14.56
C TYR A 328 -8.82 -17.98 -15.85
N GLU A 329 -8.88 -19.25 -16.27
CA GLU A 329 -9.85 -19.64 -17.30
C GLU A 329 -11.27 -19.61 -16.74
N PRO A 330 -12.30 -19.32 -17.55
CA PRO A 330 -13.68 -19.32 -17.06
C PRO A 330 -14.08 -20.61 -16.36
N ALA A 331 -13.72 -21.76 -16.92
CA ALA A 331 -14.00 -23.06 -16.33
C ALA A 331 -13.24 -23.26 -15.00
N ALA A 332 -12.00 -22.77 -14.87
CA ALA A 332 -11.24 -22.80 -13.62
C ALA A 332 -11.92 -21.99 -12.52
N LEU A 333 -12.45 -20.81 -12.84
CA LEU A 333 -13.20 -19.99 -11.88
C LEU A 333 -14.44 -20.71 -11.36
N GLU A 334 -15.21 -21.37 -12.22
CA GLU A 334 -16.41 -22.12 -11.81
C GLU A 334 -16.05 -23.26 -10.84
N ILE A 335 -14.95 -23.98 -11.10
CA ILE A 335 -14.46 -25.04 -10.22
C ILE A 335 -14.06 -24.48 -8.85
N LEU A 336 -13.27 -23.40 -8.83
CA LEU A 336 -12.77 -22.80 -7.60
C LEU A 336 -13.89 -22.16 -6.78
N LYS A 337 -14.90 -21.55 -7.45
CA LYS A 337 -16.07 -20.92 -6.82
C LYS A 337 -17.03 -21.90 -6.14
N ALA A 338 -16.92 -23.19 -6.39
CA ALA A 338 -17.80 -24.19 -5.77
C ALA A 338 -17.81 -24.14 -4.23
N LYS A 339 -16.77 -23.59 -3.58
CA LYS A 339 -16.72 -23.38 -2.13
C LYS A 339 -16.74 -21.89 -1.80
N LYS A 340 -17.89 -21.38 -1.33
CA LYS A 340 -18.20 -19.96 -1.11
C LYS A 340 -17.20 -19.16 -0.25
N ASN A 341 -16.53 -19.83 0.70
CA ASN A 341 -15.63 -19.17 1.64
C ASN A 341 -14.19 -18.98 1.10
N ARG A 342 -13.87 -19.57 -0.05
CA ARG A 342 -12.56 -19.38 -0.70
C ARG A 342 -12.44 -17.97 -1.22
N ILE A 343 -11.32 -17.33 -0.93
CA ILE A 343 -10.98 -16.03 -1.46
C ILE A 343 -10.21 -16.23 -2.75
N ILE A 344 -10.75 -15.72 -3.84
CA ILE A 344 -10.16 -15.83 -5.19
C ILE A 344 -9.77 -14.42 -5.63
N LEU A 345 -8.48 -14.20 -5.86
CA LEU A 345 -7.91 -12.92 -6.23
C LEU A 345 -7.28 -12.98 -7.62
N ILE A 346 -7.63 -12.03 -8.49
CA ILE A 346 -6.89 -11.74 -9.71
C ILE A 346 -5.89 -10.63 -9.39
N GLN A 347 -4.62 -10.92 -9.52
CA GLN A 347 -3.55 -9.97 -9.27
C GLN A 347 -3.41 -9.01 -10.46
N LYS A 348 -3.44 -7.71 -10.20
CA LYS A 348 -3.23 -6.66 -11.19
C LYS A 348 -1.74 -6.26 -11.22
N PRO A 349 -1.23 -5.78 -12.37
CA PRO A 349 0.11 -5.23 -12.42
C PRO A 349 0.16 -3.87 -11.69
N VAL A 350 0.81 -3.85 -10.53
CA VAL A 350 0.98 -2.63 -9.71
C VAL A 350 2.43 -2.55 -9.23
N THR A 351 2.99 -1.35 -9.28
CA THR A 351 4.29 -1.07 -8.68
C THR A 351 4.11 -0.79 -7.19
N LEU A 352 4.67 -1.65 -6.35
CA LEU A 352 4.67 -1.46 -4.90
C LEU A 352 5.71 -0.42 -4.47
N SER A 353 5.52 0.16 -3.28
CA SER A 353 6.54 1.01 -2.64
C SER A 353 7.90 0.29 -2.59
N LYS A 354 8.96 1.03 -2.84
CA LYS A 354 10.34 0.55 -2.71
C LYS A 354 10.82 0.54 -1.25
N LYS A 355 10.08 1.15 -0.34
CA LYS A 355 10.41 1.24 1.08
C LYS A 355 9.43 0.43 1.93
N THR A 356 9.90 -0.03 3.08
CA THR A 356 9.09 -0.63 4.15
C THR A 356 9.19 0.23 5.40
N VAL A 357 8.08 0.36 6.10
CA VAL A 357 7.94 1.13 7.33
C VAL A 357 7.43 0.20 8.43
N ARG A 358 8.05 0.23 9.58
CA ARG A 358 7.73 -0.62 10.73
C ARG A 358 7.78 0.19 12.01
N THR A 359 6.76 0.07 12.85
CA THR A 359 6.79 0.63 14.21
C THR A 359 7.80 -0.12 15.07
N ALA A 360 8.60 0.61 15.82
CA ALA A 360 9.56 0.05 16.78
C ALA A 360 9.71 1.01 17.96
N LEU A 361 9.61 0.50 19.17
CA LEU A 361 9.65 1.31 20.40
C LEU A 361 8.67 2.50 20.34
N ASN A 362 9.15 3.71 20.52
CA ASN A 362 8.38 4.95 20.41
C ASN A 362 8.54 5.65 19.05
N GLY A 363 9.02 4.94 18.05
CA GLY A 363 9.32 5.50 16.72
C GLY A 363 8.96 4.55 15.58
N VAL A 364 9.58 4.83 14.46
CA VAL A 364 9.37 4.12 13.19
C VAL A 364 10.73 3.82 12.56
N LEU A 365 10.90 2.60 12.08
CA LEU A 365 12.02 2.20 11.25
C LEU A 365 11.57 2.21 9.78
N GLU A 366 12.30 2.89 8.92
CA GLU A 366 12.15 2.85 7.47
C GLU A 366 13.41 2.26 6.86
N GLN A 367 13.26 1.43 5.85
CA GLN A 367 14.35 0.90 5.03
C GLN A 367 13.87 0.66 3.61
N ASP A 368 14.82 0.58 2.68
CA ASP A 368 14.52 0.07 1.35
C ASP A 368 14.10 -1.40 1.40
N LYS A 369 13.20 -1.81 0.52
CA LYS A 369 12.93 -3.23 0.32
C LYS A 369 14.18 -3.90 -0.24
N ASP A 370 14.45 -5.10 0.24
CA ASP A 370 15.49 -5.95 -0.34
C ASP A 370 15.06 -6.36 -1.76
N SER A 371 15.51 -5.57 -2.73
CA SER A 371 15.21 -5.75 -4.16
C SER A 371 16.35 -6.42 -4.94
N VAL A 372 17.47 -6.69 -4.26
CA VAL A 372 18.62 -7.37 -4.88
C VAL A 372 18.32 -8.85 -4.99
N MET A 373 18.61 -9.42 -6.17
CA MET A 373 18.50 -10.85 -6.42
C MET A 373 19.67 -11.27 -7.28
N GLU A 374 20.41 -12.24 -6.78
CA GLU A 374 21.59 -12.76 -7.45
C GLU A 374 21.24 -13.49 -8.74
N THR A 375 22.14 -13.38 -9.69
CA THR A 375 22.16 -14.14 -10.94
C THR A 375 23.37 -15.08 -10.97
N ALA A 376 23.45 -15.97 -11.92
CA ALA A 376 24.59 -16.87 -12.07
C ALA A 376 25.95 -16.13 -12.20
N SER A 377 25.95 -14.91 -12.73
CA SER A 377 27.15 -14.07 -12.87
C SER A 377 27.64 -13.47 -11.55
N ASP A 378 26.77 -13.38 -10.54
CA ASP A 378 27.10 -12.80 -9.22
C ASP A 378 27.70 -13.85 -8.27
N LEU A 379 27.63 -15.13 -8.65
CA LEU A 379 28.13 -16.22 -7.85
C LEU A 379 29.66 -16.37 -7.96
N THR A 380 30.34 -16.30 -6.83
CA THR A 380 31.78 -16.54 -6.74
C THR A 380 32.05 -17.95 -6.20
N PRO A 381 32.45 -18.92 -7.04
CA PRO A 381 32.81 -20.26 -6.57
C PRO A 381 34.13 -20.21 -5.79
N VAL A 382 34.09 -20.63 -4.51
CA VAL A 382 35.23 -20.55 -3.56
C VAL A 382 35.86 -21.91 -3.27
N THR A 383 35.30 -23.00 -3.79
CA THR A 383 35.79 -24.37 -3.61
C THR A 383 36.44 -24.95 -4.89
N ASP A 384 37.24 -26.00 -4.75
CA ASP A 384 37.89 -26.73 -5.85
C ASP A 384 36.83 -27.31 -6.77
N ARG A 385 35.83 -28.02 -6.22
CA ARG A 385 34.67 -28.48 -6.95
C ARG A 385 33.76 -27.27 -7.24
N LYS A 386 33.50 -27.04 -8.52
CA LYS A 386 32.51 -26.02 -8.95
C LYS A 386 31.11 -26.64 -9.01
N PRO A 387 30.04 -25.85 -8.76
CA PRO A 387 28.70 -26.35 -8.95
C PRO A 387 28.41 -26.63 -10.44
N THR A 388 27.58 -27.61 -10.69
CA THR A 388 27.03 -27.87 -12.03
C THR A 388 25.99 -26.81 -12.40
N GLU A 389 25.56 -26.73 -13.66
CA GLU A 389 24.50 -25.83 -14.11
C GLU A 389 23.19 -26.06 -13.37
N GLN A 390 22.84 -27.34 -13.10
CA GLN A 390 21.64 -27.67 -12.33
C GLN A 390 21.77 -27.23 -10.87
N GLU A 391 22.94 -27.43 -10.25
CA GLU A 391 23.17 -26.95 -8.89
C GLU A 391 23.13 -25.42 -8.81
N ILE A 392 23.62 -24.69 -9.83
CA ILE A 392 23.50 -23.23 -9.87
C ILE A 392 22.02 -22.81 -9.93
N ALA A 393 21.22 -23.48 -10.77
CA ALA A 393 19.78 -23.22 -10.84
C ALA A 393 19.09 -23.45 -9.50
N ASP A 394 19.39 -24.57 -8.83
CA ASP A 394 18.84 -24.93 -7.52
C ASP A 394 19.31 -23.99 -6.39
N LEU A 395 20.57 -23.57 -6.42
CA LEU A 395 21.12 -22.59 -5.47
C LEU A 395 20.42 -21.24 -5.57
N LEU A 396 20.24 -20.73 -6.79
CA LEU A 396 19.53 -19.47 -7.04
C LEU A 396 18.05 -19.58 -6.70
N PHE A 397 17.41 -20.72 -6.99
CA PHE A 397 16.04 -21.00 -6.59
C PHE A 397 15.89 -20.99 -5.06
N ALA A 398 16.79 -21.69 -4.36
CA ALA A 398 16.81 -21.73 -2.89
C ALA A 398 17.08 -20.34 -2.27
N ALA A 399 18.00 -19.56 -2.85
CA ALA A 399 18.32 -18.19 -2.40
C ALA A 399 17.10 -17.26 -2.44
N LYS A 400 16.28 -17.32 -3.52
CA LYS A 400 15.02 -16.58 -3.63
C LYS A 400 14.07 -16.90 -2.48
N ILE A 401 13.90 -18.15 -2.15
CA ILE A 401 13.02 -18.58 -1.04
C ILE A 401 13.63 -18.15 0.30
N CYS A 402 14.94 -18.29 0.45
CA CYS A 402 15.68 -17.93 1.66
C CYS A 402 15.49 -16.44 1.99
N LYS A 403 15.62 -15.55 1.00
CA LYS A 403 15.37 -14.10 1.12
C LYS A 403 13.98 -13.77 1.68
N HIS A 404 12.96 -14.56 1.32
CA HIS A 404 11.57 -14.36 1.76
C HIS A 404 11.18 -15.13 3.02
N THR A 405 12.10 -15.87 3.62
CA THR A 405 11.87 -16.69 4.82
C THR A 405 12.44 -16.00 6.07
N LYS A 406 11.75 -16.11 7.21
CA LYS A 406 12.17 -15.48 8.47
C LYS A 406 13.51 -16.00 8.95
N SER A 407 14.44 -15.11 9.27
CA SER A 407 15.79 -15.42 9.78
C SER A 407 15.79 -16.00 11.20
N ASN A 408 16.81 -16.81 11.60
CA ASN A 408 17.77 -17.46 10.71
C ASN A 408 17.07 -18.55 9.91
N THR A 409 17.43 -18.68 8.65
CA THR A 409 16.84 -19.68 7.77
C THR A 409 17.87 -20.43 6.95
N ILE A 410 17.55 -21.72 6.70
CA ILE A 410 18.21 -22.60 5.75
C ILE A 410 17.13 -23.14 4.81
N VAL A 411 17.39 -23.16 3.52
CA VAL A 411 16.50 -23.68 2.49
C VAL A 411 17.22 -24.77 1.71
N PHE A 412 16.58 -25.93 1.56
CA PHE A 412 17.02 -27.00 0.64
C PHE A 412 16.16 -27.02 -0.59
N ALA A 413 16.82 -27.08 -1.75
CA ALA A 413 16.15 -27.18 -3.03
C ALA A 413 16.82 -28.23 -3.94
N LYS A 414 16.02 -28.83 -4.82
CA LYS A 414 16.46 -29.72 -5.87
C LYS A 414 15.47 -29.65 -7.03
N ASP A 415 16.00 -29.63 -8.25
CA ASP A 415 15.21 -29.55 -9.49
C ASP A 415 14.17 -28.42 -9.45
N ASN A 416 14.61 -27.20 -9.04
CA ASN A 416 13.75 -26.01 -8.86
C ASN A 416 12.51 -26.30 -8.00
N THR A 417 12.70 -27.03 -6.90
CA THR A 417 11.65 -27.38 -5.93
C THR A 417 12.15 -27.13 -4.51
N LEU A 418 11.35 -26.49 -3.71
CA LEU A 418 11.58 -26.43 -2.26
C LEU A 418 11.39 -27.81 -1.64
N ILE A 419 12.47 -28.39 -1.14
CA ILE A 419 12.44 -29.69 -0.44
C ILE A 419 12.02 -29.47 1.02
N SER A 420 12.70 -28.55 1.70
CA SER A 420 12.36 -28.14 3.05
C SER A 420 13.06 -26.85 3.45
N SER A 421 12.61 -26.26 4.53
CA SER A 421 13.25 -25.11 5.16
C SER A 421 13.25 -25.20 6.67
N GLY A 422 14.30 -24.68 7.29
CA GLY A 422 14.31 -24.32 8.71
C GLY A 422 14.12 -22.82 8.83
N THR A 423 13.15 -22.38 9.64
CA THR A 423 12.62 -21.03 9.61
C THR A 423 12.64 -20.39 10.98
N GLY A 424 13.15 -19.17 11.10
CA GLY A 424 13.01 -18.32 12.28
C GLY A 424 13.74 -18.84 13.51
N GLN A 425 14.85 -19.55 13.33
CA GLN A 425 15.61 -20.15 14.44
C GLN A 425 16.61 -19.17 15.04
N THR A 426 16.89 -19.33 16.34
CA THR A 426 17.87 -18.51 17.05
C THR A 426 19.30 -18.81 16.64
N SER A 427 19.58 -20.02 16.15
CA SER A 427 20.87 -20.40 15.57
C SER A 427 20.70 -20.94 14.15
N ARG A 428 21.72 -20.75 13.30
CA ARG A 428 21.70 -21.26 11.92
C ARG A 428 21.79 -22.78 11.88
N VAL A 429 22.55 -23.38 12.81
CA VAL A 429 22.65 -24.84 12.92
C VAL A 429 21.31 -25.47 13.30
N ASP A 430 20.49 -24.81 14.11
CA ASP A 430 19.15 -25.31 14.43
C ASP A 430 18.18 -25.16 13.25
N ALA A 431 18.30 -24.07 12.47
CA ALA A 431 17.57 -23.96 11.21
C ALA A 431 17.91 -25.11 10.25
N LEU A 432 19.20 -25.45 10.14
CA LEU A 432 19.65 -26.60 9.35
C LEU A 432 19.07 -27.92 9.85
N ARG A 433 19.18 -28.19 11.16
CA ARG A 433 18.62 -29.42 11.77
C ARG A 433 17.12 -29.52 11.53
N GLN A 434 16.38 -28.45 11.69
CA GLN A 434 14.95 -28.39 11.42
C GLN A 434 14.64 -28.73 9.96
N ALA A 435 15.39 -28.18 9.01
CA ALA A 435 15.22 -28.45 7.58
C ALA A 435 15.49 -29.94 7.26
N VAL A 436 16.54 -30.54 7.83
CA VAL A 436 16.86 -31.96 7.65
C VAL A 436 15.77 -32.88 8.22
N VAL A 437 15.30 -32.59 9.42
CA VAL A 437 14.22 -33.36 10.05
C VAL A 437 12.96 -33.32 9.20
N LYS A 438 12.58 -32.11 8.75
CA LYS A 438 11.40 -31.89 7.93
C LYS A 438 11.48 -32.61 6.57
N ALA A 439 12.63 -32.57 5.88
CA ALA A 439 12.83 -33.33 4.66
C ALA A 439 12.60 -34.85 4.86
N ASN A 440 13.16 -35.38 5.91
CA ASN A 440 13.03 -36.81 6.25
C ASN A 440 11.57 -37.20 6.61
N GLU A 441 10.85 -36.38 7.36
CA GLU A 441 9.45 -36.62 7.72
C GLU A 441 8.53 -36.70 6.49
N PHE A 442 8.80 -35.92 5.44
CA PHE A 442 8.06 -35.99 4.18
C PHE A 442 8.66 -36.95 3.15
N GLY A 443 9.67 -37.74 3.54
CA GLY A 443 10.26 -38.79 2.72
C GLY A 443 11.15 -38.28 1.58
N PHE A 444 11.63 -37.03 1.65
CA PHE A 444 12.54 -36.48 0.66
C PHE A 444 13.98 -36.92 0.89
N SER A 445 14.62 -37.34 -0.19
CA SER A 445 16.06 -37.57 -0.21
C SER A 445 16.79 -36.24 -0.41
N LEU A 446 17.72 -35.91 0.48
CA LEU A 446 18.62 -34.78 0.34
C LEU A 446 19.87 -35.08 -0.48
N GLN A 447 20.01 -36.29 -1.02
CA GLN A 447 21.14 -36.68 -1.85
C GLN A 447 21.16 -35.82 -3.16
N GLY A 448 22.22 -35.08 -3.33
CA GLY A 448 22.39 -34.18 -4.48
C GLY A 448 21.56 -32.91 -4.43
N ALA A 449 20.95 -32.56 -3.30
CA ALA A 449 20.25 -31.30 -3.11
C ALA A 449 21.22 -30.14 -2.86
N SER A 450 20.72 -28.92 -3.09
CA SER A 450 21.42 -27.66 -2.87
C SER A 450 20.89 -26.97 -1.62
N MET A 451 21.76 -26.20 -0.93
CA MET A 451 21.44 -25.46 0.30
C MET A 451 21.69 -23.96 0.13
N ALA A 452 20.73 -23.14 0.53
CA ALA A 452 20.90 -21.71 0.69
C ALA A 452 20.80 -21.28 2.16
N SER A 453 21.59 -20.27 2.53
CA SER A 453 21.59 -19.62 3.84
C SER A 453 21.41 -18.11 3.70
N ASP A 454 20.56 -17.53 4.55
CA ASP A 454 20.30 -16.08 4.58
C ASP A 454 21.50 -15.22 5.02
N ALA A 455 22.52 -15.84 5.67
CA ALA A 455 23.76 -15.20 6.08
C ALA A 455 24.92 -16.21 6.13
N PHE A 456 26.11 -15.72 6.46
CA PHE A 456 27.32 -16.55 6.54
C PHE A 456 27.25 -17.60 7.64
N PHE A 457 28.07 -18.64 7.49
CA PHE A 457 28.28 -19.66 8.52
C PHE A 457 29.34 -19.21 9.52
N PRO A 458 28.99 -19.09 10.81
CA PRO A 458 29.99 -18.71 11.82
C PRO A 458 31.01 -19.81 12.11
N PHE A 459 30.66 -21.09 11.81
CA PHE A 459 31.48 -22.28 12.02
C PHE A 459 31.23 -23.31 10.89
N PRO A 460 32.12 -24.28 10.67
CA PRO A 460 31.97 -25.31 9.64
C PRO A 460 30.88 -26.36 9.96
N ASP A 461 30.31 -26.37 11.17
CA ASP A 461 29.29 -27.33 11.60
C ASP A 461 28.07 -27.38 10.67
N CYS A 462 27.67 -26.25 10.09
CA CYS A 462 26.58 -26.20 9.15
C CYS A 462 26.90 -26.98 7.85
N VAL A 463 28.09 -26.79 7.28
CA VAL A 463 28.46 -27.50 6.05
C VAL A 463 28.74 -28.99 6.32
N GLU A 464 29.20 -29.34 7.53
CA GLU A 464 29.37 -30.72 7.97
C GLU A 464 28.04 -31.48 8.04
N LEU A 465 27.04 -30.88 8.72
CA LEU A 465 25.70 -31.45 8.83
C LEU A 465 25.00 -31.52 7.47
N ALA A 466 25.15 -30.49 6.63
CA ALA A 466 24.61 -30.47 5.29
C ALA A 466 25.18 -31.63 4.42
N LYS A 467 26.51 -31.79 4.43
CA LYS A 467 27.17 -32.91 3.71
C LYS A 467 26.70 -34.27 4.20
N ASN A 468 26.62 -34.47 5.51
CA ASN A 468 26.15 -35.73 6.12
C ASN A 468 24.68 -36.04 5.74
N ALA A 469 23.87 -35.00 5.49
CA ALA A 469 22.52 -35.13 5.00
C ALA A 469 22.43 -35.43 3.49
N GLY A 470 23.51 -35.21 2.73
CA GLY A 470 23.57 -35.49 1.29
C GLY A 470 23.65 -34.25 0.39
N ILE A 471 23.76 -33.05 0.97
CA ILE A 471 23.89 -31.79 0.21
C ILE A 471 25.21 -31.77 -0.57
N THR A 472 25.16 -31.33 -1.82
CA THR A 472 26.32 -31.29 -2.71
C THR A 472 26.75 -29.88 -3.11
N ALA A 473 25.86 -28.89 -2.96
CA ALA A 473 26.16 -27.50 -3.29
C ALA A 473 25.56 -26.53 -2.28
N VAL A 474 26.27 -25.45 -1.98
CA VAL A 474 25.92 -24.46 -0.95
C VAL A 474 26.08 -23.06 -1.49
N ILE A 475 25.11 -22.16 -1.20
CA ILE A 475 25.16 -20.72 -1.44
C ILE A 475 25.02 -19.98 -0.10
N GLN A 476 25.90 -19.00 0.11
CA GLN A 476 25.89 -18.11 1.28
C GLN A 476 26.57 -16.79 0.93
N PRO A 477 26.36 -15.71 1.69
CA PRO A 477 26.98 -14.41 1.42
C PRO A 477 28.51 -14.39 1.67
N GLY A 478 29.05 -15.21 2.55
CA GLY A 478 30.42 -15.05 3.02
C GLY A 478 30.57 -13.90 4.04
N GLY A 479 31.80 -13.63 4.46
CA GLY A 479 32.16 -12.55 5.39
C GLY A 479 32.39 -12.99 6.84
N SER A 480 32.41 -14.30 7.11
CA SER A 480 32.86 -14.84 8.40
C SER A 480 34.40 -14.89 8.47
N ILE A 481 34.95 -14.60 9.64
CA ILE A 481 36.40 -14.81 9.92
C ILE A 481 36.75 -16.30 9.70
N LYS A 482 35.79 -17.20 9.82
CA LYS A 482 35.94 -18.65 9.69
C LYS A 482 35.48 -19.21 8.34
N ASP A 483 35.28 -18.38 7.32
CA ASP A 483 34.89 -18.86 6.00
C ASP A 483 35.87 -19.89 5.46
N GLN A 484 37.19 -19.71 5.72
CA GLN A 484 38.22 -20.64 5.26
C GLN A 484 38.04 -22.04 5.86
N GLU A 485 37.62 -22.18 7.13
CA GLU A 485 37.35 -23.48 7.75
C GLU A 485 36.23 -24.21 7.03
N SER A 486 35.16 -23.47 6.65
CA SER A 486 34.04 -24.02 5.88
C SER A 486 34.43 -24.42 4.44
N ILE A 487 35.26 -23.60 3.78
CA ILE A 487 35.79 -23.88 2.44
C ILE A 487 36.67 -25.14 2.46
N ASP A 488 37.60 -25.23 3.42
CA ASP A 488 38.50 -26.39 3.57
C ASP A 488 37.71 -27.67 3.79
N TYR A 489 36.66 -27.61 4.64
CA TYR A 489 35.78 -28.75 4.83
C TYR A 489 35.07 -29.16 3.54
N CYS A 490 34.51 -28.18 2.78
CA CYS A 490 33.86 -28.43 1.50
C CYS A 490 34.82 -29.04 0.47
N ASN A 491 36.06 -28.54 0.36
CA ASN A 491 37.07 -29.08 -0.54
C ASN A 491 37.40 -30.54 -0.20
N LYS A 492 37.64 -30.83 1.08
CA LYS A 492 37.93 -32.20 1.55
C LYS A 492 36.80 -33.18 1.26
N ASN A 493 35.54 -32.73 1.24
CA ASN A 493 34.37 -33.57 1.13
C ASN A 493 33.64 -33.45 -0.23
N GLY A 494 34.20 -32.74 -1.19
CA GLY A 494 33.67 -32.60 -2.55
C GLY A 494 32.33 -31.86 -2.61
N VAL A 495 32.08 -30.87 -1.71
CA VAL A 495 30.93 -29.99 -1.74
C VAL A 495 31.30 -28.73 -2.51
N ALA A 496 30.45 -28.29 -3.43
CA ALA A 496 30.62 -26.99 -4.08
C ALA A 496 30.09 -25.88 -3.19
N MET A 497 30.85 -24.79 -3.05
CA MET A 497 30.37 -23.58 -2.35
C MET A 497 30.54 -22.37 -3.23
N VAL A 498 29.48 -21.54 -3.25
CA VAL A 498 29.51 -20.23 -3.88
C VAL A 498 29.19 -19.15 -2.84
N MET A 499 29.82 -17.98 -3.01
CA MET A 499 29.56 -16.80 -2.20
C MET A 499 28.94 -15.69 -3.05
N THR A 500 28.01 -14.92 -2.47
CA THR A 500 27.29 -13.83 -3.15
C THR A 500 27.75 -12.44 -2.69
N GLY A 501 28.33 -12.33 -1.49
CA GLY A 501 28.64 -11.05 -0.86
C GLY A 501 27.38 -10.31 -0.34
N ILE A 502 26.18 -10.86 -0.52
CA ILE A 502 24.90 -10.21 -0.18
C ILE A 502 24.15 -11.05 0.85
N ARG A 503 23.77 -10.40 1.96
CA ARG A 503 23.00 -11.00 3.04
C ARG A 503 21.51 -10.62 2.93
N HIS A 504 20.62 -11.58 3.15
CA HIS A 504 19.18 -11.42 3.05
C HIS A 504 18.46 -11.68 4.39
N PHE A 505 18.74 -10.90 5.42
CA PHE A 505 18.01 -11.02 6.68
C PHE A 505 16.58 -10.51 6.57
N LYS A 506 15.64 -11.29 7.14
CA LYS A 506 14.22 -10.93 7.28
C LYS A 506 13.76 -11.20 8.73
N HIS A 507 13.59 -10.15 9.52
CA HIS A 507 13.14 -10.22 10.92
C HIS A 507 11.65 -9.98 11.10
#